data_c44bf6d633320c74ee908f26a27f84d6
#
_entry.id   c44bf6d633320c74ee908f26a27f84d6
#
_cell.length_a   1.000
_cell.length_b   1.000
_cell.length_c   1.000
_cell.angle_alpha   90.00
_cell.angle_beta   90.00
_cell.angle_gamma   90.00
#
_symmetry.space_group_name_H-M   'P 1'
#
loop_
_entity.id
_entity.type
_entity.pdbx_description
1 polymer ?
#
loop_
_entity_poly.entity_id
_entity_poly.type
_entity_poly.pdbx_seq_one_letter_code
_entity_poly.pdbx_strand_id
1 'polypeptide(L)'
;TISHDGYGPRGEYIRYGYTDKKWLETFHRIHDSGASMHIQHSLNIFNILHQYDCLNWYLEQLPNLDSEGNTVGETLSFGYWSGLFGIDNIQLVPELHERAMASIQACIGVIDYTNEYTKLLARLERMSSLNIEFHKYFNKAVSKFDELRGTDFHKTFPELKPLWDYYNDQMR
;
A
#
# COMPACT_ATOMS: atom_id res chain seq x y z
N THR A 1 11.23 -10.63 9.65
CA THR A 1 10.38 -9.68 8.91
C THR A 1 9.44 -10.43 7.98
N ILE A 2 8.20 -10.03 7.94
CA ILE A 2 7.19 -10.55 7.01
C ILE A 2 6.66 -9.37 6.17
N SER A 3 6.64 -9.54 4.84
CA SER A 3 6.16 -8.49 3.94
C SER A 3 4.65 -8.58 3.74
N HIS A 4 3.99 -7.42 3.68
CA HIS A 4 2.58 -7.30 3.38
C HIS A 4 2.30 -6.00 2.63
N ASP A 5 1.52 -6.05 1.56
CA ASP A 5 1.29 -4.88 0.71
C ASP A 5 -0.20 -4.50 0.59
N GLY A 6 -1.06 -5.22 1.31
CA GLY A 6 -2.50 -5.02 1.32
C GLY A 6 -3.26 -6.34 1.48
N TYR A 7 -4.55 -6.27 1.69
CA TYR A 7 -5.42 -7.41 1.94
C TYR A 7 -6.54 -7.52 0.89
N GLY A 8 -7.19 -8.68 0.87
CA GLY A 8 -8.28 -8.99 -0.06
C GLY A 8 -7.86 -8.90 -1.52
N PRO A 9 -8.78 -8.56 -2.43
CA PRO A 9 -8.51 -8.48 -3.87
C PRO A 9 -7.36 -7.51 -4.22
N ARG A 10 -7.14 -6.44 -3.43
CA ARG A 10 -6.03 -5.50 -3.63
C ARG A 10 -4.69 -6.15 -3.32
N GLY A 11 -4.59 -6.86 -2.19
CA GLY A 11 -3.39 -7.62 -1.84
C GLY A 11 -3.05 -8.69 -2.88
N GLU A 12 -4.06 -9.42 -3.36
CA GLU A 12 -3.93 -10.43 -4.42
C GLU A 12 -3.47 -9.83 -5.75
N TYR A 13 -3.97 -8.64 -6.10
CA TYR A 13 -3.53 -7.90 -7.29
C TYR A 13 -2.08 -7.47 -7.19
N ILE A 14 -1.68 -6.88 -6.06
CA ILE A 14 -0.30 -6.38 -5.86
C ILE A 14 0.70 -7.54 -5.83
N ARG A 15 0.38 -8.62 -5.11
CA ARG A 15 1.23 -9.83 -4.96
C ARG A 15 0.60 -11.06 -5.59
N TYR A 16 1.06 -11.44 -6.75
CA TYR A 16 0.60 -12.68 -7.40
C TYR A 16 0.83 -13.90 -6.50
N GLY A 17 -0.25 -14.69 -6.33
CA GLY A 17 -0.24 -15.88 -5.46
C GLY A 17 -0.43 -15.61 -3.96
N TYR A 18 -0.55 -14.35 -3.56
CA TYR A 18 -0.98 -13.96 -2.22
C TYR A 18 -2.45 -14.30 -1.99
N THR A 19 -2.79 -14.71 -0.77
CA THR A 19 -4.15 -14.67 -0.21
C THR A 19 -4.04 -14.33 1.27
N ASP A 20 -5.03 -13.62 1.83
CA ASP A 20 -5.08 -13.29 3.26
C ASP A 20 -4.93 -14.53 4.13
N LYS A 21 -5.62 -15.62 3.76
CA LYS A 21 -5.55 -16.90 4.49
C LYS A 21 -4.12 -17.44 4.61
N LYS A 22 -3.39 -17.55 3.49
CA LYS A 22 -2.00 -18.05 3.49
C LYS A 22 -1.07 -17.15 4.27
N TRP A 23 -1.29 -15.83 4.17
CA TRP A 23 -0.47 -14.86 4.89
C TRP A 23 -0.71 -14.97 6.40
N LEU A 24 -1.96 -15.01 6.85
CA LEU A 24 -2.33 -15.19 8.26
C LEU A 24 -1.83 -16.53 8.82
N GLU A 25 -1.98 -17.63 8.08
CA GLU A 25 -1.43 -18.94 8.48
C GLU A 25 0.09 -18.87 8.68
N THR A 26 0.79 -18.15 7.80
CA THR A 26 2.25 -17.97 7.91
C THR A 26 2.59 -17.07 9.09
N PHE A 27 1.85 -15.99 9.27
CA PHE A 27 1.99 -15.09 10.40
C PHE A 27 1.86 -15.85 11.72
N HIS A 28 0.73 -16.54 11.95
CA HIS A 28 0.47 -17.27 13.19
C HIS A 28 1.52 -18.35 13.45
N ARG A 29 1.94 -19.09 12.43
CA ARG A 29 3.00 -20.11 12.59
C ARG A 29 4.33 -19.50 13.08
N ILE A 30 4.71 -18.32 12.62
CA ILE A 30 5.91 -17.63 13.07
C ILE A 30 5.70 -17.07 14.48
N HIS A 31 4.56 -16.42 14.71
CA HIS A 31 4.19 -15.88 16.02
C HIS A 31 4.22 -16.97 17.11
N ASP A 32 3.59 -18.12 16.87
CA ASP A 32 3.49 -19.24 17.81
C ASP A 32 4.84 -19.92 18.07
N SER A 33 5.83 -19.68 17.21
CA SER A 33 7.21 -20.13 17.46
C SER A 33 7.97 -19.28 18.48
N GLY A 34 7.38 -18.17 18.94
CA GLY A 34 8.02 -17.20 19.84
C GLY A 34 9.05 -16.30 19.16
N ALA A 35 9.08 -16.26 17.83
CA ALA A 35 10.00 -15.40 17.10
C ALA A 35 9.52 -13.94 17.14
N SER A 36 10.43 -13.00 17.33
CA SER A 36 10.15 -11.57 17.18
C SER A 36 9.72 -11.28 15.74
N MET A 37 8.63 -10.54 15.59
CA MET A 37 8.02 -10.25 14.30
C MET A 37 8.11 -8.78 13.94
N HIS A 38 8.24 -8.54 12.63
CA HIS A 38 8.27 -7.21 12.06
C HIS A 38 7.54 -7.26 10.71
N ILE A 39 6.52 -6.41 10.55
CA ILE A 39 5.77 -6.27 9.30
C ILE A 39 6.39 -5.17 8.47
N GLN A 40 6.82 -5.51 7.26
CA GLN A 40 7.24 -4.53 6.26
C GLN A 40 6.12 -4.33 5.24
N HIS A 41 5.53 -3.14 5.25
CA HIS A 41 4.49 -2.74 4.31
C HIS A 41 5.11 -1.95 3.17
N SER A 42 5.03 -2.48 1.94
CA SER A 42 5.61 -1.84 0.76
C SER A 42 4.61 -0.89 0.11
N LEU A 43 4.82 0.41 0.32
CA LEU A 43 3.95 1.46 -0.20
C LEU A 43 4.14 1.65 -1.70
N ASN A 44 3.03 1.67 -2.41
CA ASN A 44 2.96 1.85 -3.84
C ASN A 44 1.64 2.54 -4.24
N ILE A 45 1.48 2.86 -5.51
CA ILE A 45 0.30 3.56 -6.03
C ILE A 45 -1.02 2.81 -5.79
N PHE A 46 -0.99 1.48 -5.70
CA PHE A 46 -2.18 0.65 -5.54
C PHE A 46 -2.69 0.58 -4.09
N ASN A 47 -1.85 0.88 -3.09
CA ASN A 47 -2.23 0.75 -1.68
C ASN A 47 -2.20 2.07 -0.89
N ILE A 48 -1.60 3.13 -1.42
CA ILE A 48 -1.43 4.40 -0.68
C ILE A 48 -2.76 5.05 -0.26
N LEU A 49 -3.82 4.86 -1.02
CA LEU A 49 -5.15 5.40 -0.72
C LEU A 49 -5.88 4.62 0.39
N HIS A 50 -5.42 3.42 0.73
CA HIS A 50 -6.10 2.46 1.60
C HIS A 50 -5.32 2.14 2.87
N GLN A 51 -4.44 3.05 3.30
CA GLN A 51 -3.60 2.81 4.47
C GLN A 51 -4.43 2.70 5.75
N TYR A 52 -5.48 3.52 5.90
CA TYR A 52 -6.37 3.44 7.05
C TYR A 52 -7.16 2.12 7.10
N ASP A 53 -7.67 1.66 5.97
CA ASP A 53 -8.37 0.38 5.88
C ASP A 53 -7.42 -0.79 6.18
N CYS A 54 -6.18 -0.72 5.68
CA CYS A 54 -5.15 -1.73 5.93
C CYS A 54 -4.74 -1.78 7.40
N LEU A 55 -4.60 -0.61 8.04
CA LEU A 55 -4.32 -0.52 9.46
C LEU A 55 -5.44 -1.15 10.30
N ASN A 56 -6.70 -0.82 10.01
CA ASN A 56 -7.85 -1.42 10.70
C ASN A 56 -7.88 -2.94 10.54
N TRP A 57 -7.61 -3.43 9.33
CA TRP A 57 -7.50 -4.87 9.08
C TRP A 57 -6.39 -5.52 9.94
N TYR A 58 -5.23 -4.89 10.07
CA TYR A 58 -4.19 -5.39 10.98
C TYR A 58 -4.67 -5.43 12.43
N LEU A 59 -5.29 -4.37 12.91
CA LEU A 59 -5.78 -4.29 14.30
C LEU A 59 -6.85 -5.34 14.60
N GLU A 60 -7.67 -5.70 13.62
CA GLU A 60 -8.68 -6.75 13.75
C GLU A 60 -8.09 -8.16 13.72
N GLN A 61 -7.11 -8.40 12.83
CA GLN A 61 -6.56 -9.73 12.61
C GLN A 61 -5.39 -10.07 13.54
N LEU A 62 -4.68 -9.07 14.04
CA LEU A 62 -3.41 -9.20 14.75
C LEU A 62 -3.43 -8.39 16.06
N PRO A 63 -4.30 -8.73 17.02
CA PRO A 63 -4.47 -7.94 18.25
C PRO A 63 -3.22 -7.92 19.13
N ASN A 64 -2.37 -8.97 19.07
CA ASN A 64 -1.08 -9.06 19.77
C ASN A 64 -0.05 -9.56 18.78
N LEU A 65 0.95 -8.75 18.46
CA LEU A 65 1.87 -9.02 17.36
C LEU A 65 3.04 -9.93 17.71
N ASP A 66 3.46 -9.96 18.98
CA ASP A 66 4.52 -10.86 19.42
C ASP A 66 4.35 -11.29 20.89
N SER A 67 5.22 -12.20 21.32
CA SER A 67 5.24 -12.73 22.69
C SER A 67 5.63 -11.70 23.77
N GLU A 68 6.12 -10.53 23.37
CA GLU A 68 6.49 -9.42 24.25
C GLU A 68 5.33 -8.41 24.41
N GLY A 69 4.21 -8.64 23.74
CA GLY A 69 3.02 -7.78 23.79
C GLY A 69 3.10 -6.54 22.90
N ASN A 70 4.08 -6.50 21.97
CA ASN A 70 4.17 -5.41 21.02
C ASN A 70 2.95 -5.38 20.09
N THR A 71 2.54 -4.19 19.72
CA THR A 71 1.39 -3.95 18.84
C THR A 71 1.83 -3.78 17.38
N VAL A 72 0.86 -3.78 16.47
CA VAL A 72 1.10 -3.50 15.04
C VAL A 72 1.91 -2.21 14.85
N GLY A 73 1.60 -1.16 15.63
CA GLY A 73 2.27 0.12 15.49
C GLY A 73 3.74 0.13 15.88
N GLU A 74 4.19 -0.79 16.74
CA GLU A 74 5.58 -0.88 17.16
C GLU A 74 6.43 -1.70 16.20
N THR A 75 5.79 -2.55 15.41
CA THR A 75 6.47 -3.51 14.54
C THR A 75 6.25 -3.25 13.05
N LEU A 76 5.45 -2.23 12.68
CA LEU A 76 5.21 -1.84 11.31
C LEU A 76 6.31 -0.90 10.81
N SER A 77 6.84 -1.18 9.63
CA SER A 77 7.70 -0.27 8.88
C SER A 77 7.28 -0.15 7.43
N PHE A 78 7.64 0.96 6.80
CA PHE A 78 7.34 1.21 5.40
C PHE A 78 8.55 1.03 4.49
N GLY A 79 8.38 0.22 3.43
CA GLY A 79 9.19 0.27 2.23
C GLY A 79 8.48 1.11 1.16
N TYR A 80 9.23 1.68 0.22
CA TYR A 80 8.67 2.52 -0.83
C TYR A 80 9.03 1.97 -2.21
N TRP A 81 8.02 1.75 -3.04
CA TRP A 81 8.27 1.52 -4.45
C TRP A 81 8.63 2.84 -5.14
N SER A 82 9.49 2.75 -6.14
CA SER A 82 9.88 3.86 -7.00
C SER A 82 9.49 3.60 -8.45
N GLY A 83 9.61 4.60 -9.29
CA GLY A 83 9.33 4.49 -10.73
C GLY A 83 7.84 4.36 -11.02
N LEU A 84 7.50 3.50 -11.97
CA LEU A 84 6.17 3.41 -12.58
C LEU A 84 5.02 3.22 -11.58
N PHE A 85 5.23 2.45 -10.53
CA PHE A 85 4.23 2.17 -9.49
C PHE A 85 4.55 2.83 -8.14
N GLY A 86 5.49 3.77 -8.14
CA GLY A 86 5.85 4.52 -6.95
C GLY A 86 4.72 5.40 -6.43
N ILE A 87 4.72 5.65 -5.12
CA ILE A 87 3.73 6.54 -4.48
C ILE A 87 3.78 7.95 -5.03
N ASP A 88 4.94 8.36 -5.56
CA ASP A 88 5.17 9.70 -6.10
C ASP A 88 4.21 10.03 -7.26
N ASN A 89 3.67 9.01 -7.94
CA ASN A 89 2.71 9.20 -9.01
C ASN A 89 1.34 9.72 -8.55
N ILE A 90 1.01 9.61 -7.27
CA ILE A 90 -0.30 10.06 -6.75
C ILE A 90 -0.49 11.58 -6.88
N GLN A 91 0.59 12.35 -6.84
CA GLN A 91 0.55 13.81 -6.96
C GLN A 91 0.12 14.30 -8.34
N LEU A 92 0.18 13.44 -9.37
CA LEU A 92 -0.25 13.78 -10.74
C LEU A 92 -1.75 14.06 -10.81
N VAL A 93 -2.49 13.57 -9.84
CA VAL A 93 -3.93 13.75 -9.71
C VAL A 93 -4.20 14.34 -8.32
N PRO A 94 -4.42 15.67 -8.20
CA PRO A 94 -4.55 16.35 -6.91
C PRO A 94 -5.59 15.72 -5.98
N GLU A 95 -6.73 15.31 -6.49
CA GLU A 95 -7.77 14.63 -5.72
C GLU A 95 -7.26 13.33 -5.07
N LEU A 96 -6.48 12.54 -5.79
CA LEU A 96 -5.92 11.30 -5.25
C LEU A 96 -4.83 11.59 -4.21
N HIS A 97 -4.03 12.64 -4.42
CA HIS A 97 -3.04 13.10 -3.45
C HIS A 97 -3.71 13.52 -2.14
N GLU A 98 -4.76 14.33 -2.19
CA GLU A 98 -5.54 14.73 -1.01
C GLU A 98 -6.14 13.52 -0.28
N ARG A 99 -6.68 12.56 -1.02
CA ARG A 99 -7.22 11.30 -0.43
C ARG A 99 -6.13 10.46 0.24
N ALA A 100 -4.94 10.36 -0.36
CA ALA A 100 -3.80 9.67 0.25
C ALA A 100 -3.41 10.34 1.58
N MET A 101 -3.27 11.67 1.58
CA MET A 101 -2.98 12.43 2.80
C MET A 101 -4.03 12.22 3.88
N ALA A 102 -5.32 12.28 3.54
CA ALA A 102 -6.41 12.04 4.47
C ALA A 102 -6.37 10.63 5.08
N SER A 103 -6.08 9.60 4.26
CA SER A 103 -5.94 8.21 4.73
C SER A 103 -4.78 8.07 5.72
N ILE A 104 -3.63 8.68 5.43
CA ILE A 104 -2.47 8.66 6.33
C ILE A 104 -2.74 9.45 7.61
N GLN A 105 -3.37 10.61 7.52
CA GLN A 105 -3.74 11.42 8.69
C GLN A 105 -4.69 10.66 9.63
N ALA A 106 -5.61 9.86 9.08
CA ALA A 106 -6.48 9.00 9.87
C ALA A 106 -5.67 7.90 10.61
N CYS A 107 -4.62 7.34 9.99
CA CYS A 107 -3.75 6.37 10.65
C CYS A 107 -3.02 6.99 11.86
N ILE A 108 -2.50 8.20 11.73
CA ILE A 108 -1.81 8.92 12.81
C ILE A 108 -2.74 9.08 14.04
N GLY A 109 -4.03 9.32 13.81
CA GLY A 109 -5.05 9.43 14.87
C GLY A 109 -5.34 8.11 15.61
N VAL A 110 -4.99 6.97 15.02
CA VAL A 110 -5.21 5.64 15.62
C VAL A 110 -3.94 5.11 16.26
N ILE A 111 -2.81 5.11 15.54
CA ILE A 111 -1.56 4.53 15.98
C ILE A 111 -0.38 5.12 15.20
N ASP A 112 0.59 5.71 15.89
CA ASP A 112 1.84 6.20 15.27
C ASP A 112 3.03 6.17 16.24
N TYR A 113 3.20 5.07 16.96
CA TYR A 113 4.27 4.92 17.95
C TYR A 113 5.67 5.06 17.35
N THR A 114 5.86 4.63 16.10
CA THR A 114 7.15 4.71 15.41
C THR A 114 7.32 5.97 14.57
N ASN A 115 6.32 6.83 14.54
CA ASN A 115 6.22 8.01 13.64
C ASN A 115 6.31 7.64 12.14
N GLU A 116 6.01 6.40 11.76
CA GLU A 116 6.09 5.98 10.36
C GLU A 116 5.02 6.68 9.50
N TYR A 117 3.79 6.78 10.01
CA TYR A 117 2.73 7.52 9.31
C TYR A 117 3.00 9.02 9.29
N THR A 118 3.54 9.61 10.36
CA THR A 118 3.98 11.01 10.39
C THR A 118 5.08 11.28 9.36
N LYS A 119 6.07 10.39 9.24
CA LYS A 119 7.13 10.50 8.21
C LYS A 119 6.56 10.37 6.80
N LEU A 120 5.60 9.47 6.60
CA LEU A 120 4.94 9.27 5.32
C LEU A 120 4.11 10.51 4.92
N LEU A 121 3.33 11.08 5.86
CA LEU A 121 2.59 12.31 5.62
C LEU A 121 3.53 13.45 5.21
N ALA A 122 4.60 13.68 5.97
CA ALA A 122 5.59 14.70 5.66
C ALA A 122 6.32 14.45 4.33
N ARG A 123 6.42 13.19 3.86
CA ARG A 123 6.89 12.87 2.52
C ARG A 123 5.88 13.29 1.46
N LEU A 124 4.60 12.94 1.62
CA LEU A 124 3.54 13.32 0.68
C LEU A 124 3.39 14.85 0.55
N GLU A 125 3.45 15.59 1.67
CA GLU A 125 3.42 17.05 1.69
C GLU A 125 4.58 17.70 0.92
N ARG A 126 5.76 17.08 0.93
CA ARG A 126 6.96 17.58 0.24
C ARG A 126 7.06 17.15 -1.22
N MET A 127 6.19 16.24 -1.65
CA MET A 127 6.11 15.80 -3.04
C MET A 127 5.55 16.91 -3.92
N SER A 128 6.36 17.91 -4.25
CA SER A 128 6.01 18.92 -5.26
C SER A 128 6.87 18.72 -6.50
N SER A 129 6.22 18.50 -7.63
CA SER A 129 6.81 18.57 -8.97
C SER A 129 8.06 17.69 -9.23
N LEU A 130 7.97 16.38 -9.01
CA LEU A 130 8.95 15.47 -9.57
C LEU A 130 8.72 15.34 -11.07
N ASN A 131 9.81 15.47 -11.85
CA ASN A 131 9.77 15.27 -13.30
C ASN A 131 9.62 13.77 -13.57
N ILE A 132 8.38 13.31 -13.81
CA ILE A 132 8.09 11.88 -13.89
C ILE A 132 8.12 11.46 -15.36
N GLU A 133 9.25 10.94 -15.82
CA GLU A 133 9.44 10.45 -17.20
C GLU A 133 8.70 9.12 -17.52
N PHE A 134 8.08 8.46 -16.53
CA PHE A 134 7.55 7.10 -16.68
C PHE A 134 6.08 7.00 -17.08
N HIS A 135 5.40 8.11 -17.29
CA HIS A 135 3.94 8.17 -17.50
C HIS A 135 3.41 7.24 -18.60
N LYS A 136 4.08 7.25 -19.75
CA LYS A 136 3.61 6.55 -20.97
C LYS A 136 3.54 5.02 -20.87
N TYR A 137 4.04 4.44 -19.80
CA TYR A 137 4.08 2.98 -19.64
C TYR A 137 3.12 2.44 -18.59
N PHE A 138 2.49 3.31 -17.79
CA PHE A 138 1.62 2.85 -16.69
C PHE A 138 0.47 1.99 -17.20
N ASN A 139 -0.36 2.52 -18.08
CA ASN A 139 -1.53 1.81 -18.59
C ASN A 139 -1.15 0.52 -19.32
N LYS A 140 -0.07 0.55 -20.10
CA LYS A 140 0.46 -0.63 -20.78
C LYS A 140 0.91 -1.72 -19.81
N ALA A 141 1.60 -1.34 -18.73
CA ALA A 141 2.08 -2.29 -17.73
C ALA A 141 0.92 -2.89 -16.93
N VAL A 142 -0.05 -2.06 -16.52
CA VAL A 142 -1.27 -2.52 -15.82
C VAL A 142 -2.06 -3.47 -16.70
N SER A 143 -2.33 -3.11 -17.97
CA SER A 143 -3.03 -4.00 -18.92
C SER A 143 -2.30 -5.33 -19.10
N LYS A 144 -0.96 -5.29 -19.12
CA LYS A 144 -0.16 -6.52 -19.23
C LYS A 144 -0.24 -7.39 -17.97
N PHE A 145 -0.32 -6.78 -16.79
CA PHE A 145 -0.55 -7.53 -15.55
C PHE A 145 -1.93 -8.21 -15.56
N ASP A 146 -2.97 -7.49 -15.97
CA ASP A 146 -4.31 -8.05 -16.07
C ASP A 146 -4.36 -9.24 -17.03
N GLU A 147 -3.77 -9.09 -18.21
CA GLU A 147 -3.68 -10.18 -19.21
C GLU A 147 -2.94 -11.43 -18.64
N LEU A 148 -1.79 -11.22 -18.00
CA LEU A 148 -0.94 -12.32 -17.52
C LEU A 148 -1.50 -13.02 -16.28
N ARG A 149 -2.25 -12.31 -15.44
CA ARG A 149 -2.73 -12.80 -14.15
C ARG A 149 -4.21 -13.13 -14.12
N GLY A 150 -4.95 -12.75 -15.17
CA GLY A 150 -6.42 -12.86 -15.19
C GLY A 150 -7.09 -11.92 -14.19
N THR A 151 -6.46 -10.78 -13.91
CA THR A 151 -6.96 -9.75 -13.00
C THR A 151 -7.67 -8.63 -13.77
N ASP A 152 -8.30 -7.71 -13.05
CA ASP A 152 -8.96 -6.54 -13.61
C ASP A 152 -8.66 -5.32 -12.72
N PHE A 153 -7.79 -4.45 -13.20
CA PHE A 153 -7.40 -3.23 -12.50
C PHE A 153 -8.59 -2.33 -12.20
N HIS A 154 -9.46 -2.09 -13.17
CA HIS A 154 -10.58 -1.17 -12.99
C HIS A 154 -11.62 -1.69 -11.99
N LYS A 155 -11.76 -3.00 -11.89
CA LYS A 155 -12.62 -3.63 -10.88
C LYS A 155 -11.97 -3.61 -9.50
N THR A 156 -10.65 -3.79 -9.44
CA THR A 156 -9.90 -3.86 -8.16
C THR A 156 -9.63 -2.48 -7.57
N PHE A 157 -9.36 -1.50 -8.44
CA PHE A 157 -9.00 -0.11 -8.06
C PHE A 157 -9.84 0.92 -8.82
N PRO A 158 -11.17 0.91 -8.67
CA PRO A 158 -12.02 1.88 -9.38
C PRO A 158 -11.68 3.33 -9.02
N GLU A 159 -11.15 3.56 -7.84
CA GLU A 159 -10.70 4.86 -7.34
C GLU A 159 -9.46 5.41 -8.07
N LEU A 160 -8.67 4.56 -8.71
CA LEU A 160 -7.51 4.98 -9.50
C LEU A 160 -7.85 5.33 -10.97
N LYS A 161 -9.14 5.32 -11.33
CA LYS A 161 -9.57 5.72 -12.66
C LYS A 161 -9.05 7.12 -13.07
N PRO A 162 -9.06 8.17 -12.23
CA PRO A 162 -8.51 9.46 -12.59
C PRO A 162 -7.02 9.41 -12.98
N LEU A 163 -6.23 8.56 -12.32
CA LEU A 163 -4.83 8.36 -12.68
C LEU A 163 -4.68 7.64 -14.02
N TRP A 164 -5.51 6.64 -14.28
CA TRP A 164 -5.55 5.95 -15.57
C TRP A 164 -5.88 6.90 -16.71
N ASP A 165 -6.90 7.74 -16.53
CA ASP A 165 -7.32 8.74 -17.51
C ASP A 165 -6.22 9.79 -17.75
N TYR A 166 -5.57 10.27 -16.69
CA TYR A 166 -4.43 11.17 -16.78
C TYR A 166 -3.33 10.62 -17.69
N TYR A 167 -2.94 9.36 -17.51
CA TYR A 167 -1.92 8.73 -18.36
C TYR A 167 -2.38 8.53 -19.81
N ASN A 168 -3.66 8.25 -20.05
CA ASN A 168 -4.19 8.16 -21.41
C ASN A 168 -4.14 9.51 -22.16
N ASP A 169 -4.42 10.60 -21.47
CA ASP A 169 -4.40 11.94 -22.06
C ASP A 169 -3.00 12.43 -22.40
N GLN A 170 -1.99 12.00 -21.63
CA GLN A 170 -0.57 12.29 -21.92
C GLN A 170 -0.05 11.52 -23.16
N MET A 171 -0.77 10.52 -23.65
CA MET A 171 -0.38 9.69 -24.80
C MET A 171 -1.00 10.16 -26.13
N ARG A 172 -1.90 11.14 -26.10
CA ARG A 172 -2.53 11.75 -27.28
C ARG A 172 -1.73 12.93 -27.78
#